data_e812f352e0e35ac9f847151d49505aff
#
_entry.id   e812f352e0e35ac9f847151d49505aff
#
_cell.length_a   1.000
_cell.length_b   1.000
_cell.length_c   1.000
_cell.angle_alpha   90.00
_cell.angle_beta   90.00
_cell.angle_gamma   90.00
#
_symmetry.space_group_name_H-M   'P 1'
#
loop_
_entity.id
_entity.type
_entity.pdbx_description
1 polymer ?
#
loop_
_entity_poly.entity_id
_entity_poly.type
_entity_poly.pdbx_seq_one_letter_code
_entity_poly.pdbx_strand_id
1 'polypeptide(L)'
;FCGSDDWETFPAFSPGGKYLYMCVAHLGINEQQREMMQSYFEKMKYALIRVPFNSANGTLGEKIDTIYSPSQNGGSVSFPRISPDGRFLMFTKADCATFPIQHVEADLKMIDLNTMRFVNTDILNSNSSDSYHSWSSNGRWIVFSSRRVDGKYTRLFFSHCDSKGKFSKPFMLPQKNPE
;
A
#
# COMPACT_ATOMS: atom_id res chain seq x y z
N PHE A 1 10.21 -16.88 7.77
CA PHE A 1 9.72 -15.90 8.72
C PHE A 1 8.20 -16.02 8.89
N CYS A 2 7.47 -16.01 7.82
CA CYS A 2 6.11 -16.52 7.72
C CYS A 2 6.15 -18.00 7.35
N GLY A 3 5.04 -18.70 7.39
CA GLY A 3 4.99 -20.14 7.06
C GLY A 3 5.32 -20.44 5.60
N SER A 4 5.57 -21.70 5.27
CA SER A 4 5.83 -22.14 3.89
C SER A 4 4.67 -21.83 2.93
N ASP A 5 3.48 -21.57 3.47
CA ASP A 5 2.24 -21.30 2.72
C ASP A 5 1.89 -19.80 2.69
N ASP A 6 2.78 -18.94 3.20
CA ASP A 6 2.60 -17.49 3.18
C ASP A 6 3.29 -16.87 1.97
N TRP A 7 2.61 -15.91 1.37
CA TRP A 7 3.16 -15.09 0.31
C TRP A 7 3.48 -13.70 0.86
N GLU A 8 4.76 -13.37 0.82
CA GLU A 8 5.32 -12.10 1.27
C GLU A 8 5.64 -11.22 0.07
N THR A 9 5.16 -9.98 0.07
CA THR A 9 5.34 -9.07 -1.06
C THR A 9 5.42 -7.61 -0.61
N PHE A 10 5.87 -6.73 -1.50
CA PHE A 10 5.97 -5.28 -1.31
C PHE A 10 6.76 -4.87 -0.06
N PRO A 11 8.01 -5.34 0.11
CA PRO A 11 8.81 -4.94 1.26
C PRO A 11 9.12 -3.43 1.22
N ALA A 12 9.07 -2.78 2.38
CA ALA A 12 9.42 -1.38 2.55
C ALA A 12 10.06 -1.15 3.92
N PHE A 13 11.28 -0.61 3.94
CA PHE A 13 11.93 -0.24 5.18
C PHE A 13 11.38 1.10 5.71
N SER A 14 11.31 1.20 7.04
CA SER A 14 11.13 2.51 7.68
C SER A 14 12.34 3.41 7.42
N PRO A 15 12.17 4.75 7.37
CA PRO A 15 13.26 5.68 7.08
C PRO A 15 14.51 5.53 7.99
N GLY A 16 14.31 5.13 9.23
CA GLY A 16 15.41 4.86 10.18
C GLY A 16 15.93 3.43 10.15
N GLY A 17 15.48 2.56 9.23
CA GLY A 17 15.91 1.17 9.14
C GLY A 17 15.57 0.29 10.35
N LYS A 18 14.61 0.71 11.20
CA LYS A 18 14.23 -0.02 12.42
C LYS A 18 13.16 -1.09 12.18
N TYR A 19 12.43 -0.96 11.11
CA TYR A 19 11.32 -1.86 10.76
C TYR A 19 11.34 -2.18 9.28
N LEU A 20 10.99 -3.43 8.96
CA LEU A 20 10.57 -3.85 7.63
C LEU A 20 9.06 -4.02 7.64
N TYR A 21 8.37 -3.36 6.71
CA TYR A 21 6.95 -3.52 6.42
C TYR A 21 6.79 -4.42 5.21
N MET A 22 5.79 -5.27 5.20
CA MET A 22 5.47 -6.12 4.05
C MET A 22 4.00 -6.50 4.03
N CYS A 23 3.50 -6.83 2.85
CA CYS A 23 2.17 -7.41 2.69
C CYS A 23 2.28 -8.93 2.69
N VAL A 24 1.39 -9.61 3.43
CA VAL A 24 1.40 -11.06 3.60
C VAL A 24 0.02 -11.62 3.36
N ALA A 25 -0.06 -12.67 2.55
CA ALA A 25 -1.27 -13.46 2.36
C ALA A 25 -0.98 -14.92 2.71
N HIS A 26 -1.85 -15.49 3.54
CA HIS A 26 -1.81 -16.92 3.82
C HIS A 26 -2.65 -17.66 2.78
N LEU A 27 -2.02 -18.55 2.02
CA LEU A 27 -2.68 -19.26 0.94
C LEU A 27 -3.45 -20.47 1.43
N GLY A 28 -2.91 -21.22 2.39
CA GLY A 28 -3.52 -22.46 2.91
C GLY A 28 -3.87 -23.45 1.79
N ILE A 29 -3.13 -23.43 0.66
CA ILE A 29 -3.38 -24.26 -0.51
C ILE A 29 -2.38 -25.41 -0.59
N ASN A 30 -2.87 -26.60 -0.94
CA ASN A 30 -2.01 -27.74 -1.27
C ASN A 30 -1.46 -27.63 -2.70
N GLU A 31 -0.53 -28.53 -3.07
CA GLU A 31 0.11 -28.54 -4.42
C GLU A 31 -0.90 -28.65 -5.56
N GLN A 32 -1.95 -29.46 -5.41
CA GLN A 32 -2.99 -29.63 -6.45
C GLN A 32 -3.81 -28.35 -6.65
N GLN A 33 -3.98 -27.55 -5.60
CA GLN A 33 -4.69 -26.26 -5.66
C GLN A 33 -3.82 -25.15 -6.25
N ARG A 34 -2.48 -25.30 -6.26
CA ARG A 34 -1.57 -24.36 -6.94
C ARG A 34 -1.77 -24.35 -8.46
N GLU A 35 -2.19 -25.46 -9.05
CA GLU A 35 -2.52 -25.54 -10.49
C GLU A 35 -3.77 -24.74 -10.86
N MET A 36 -4.66 -24.47 -9.87
CA MET A 36 -5.88 -23.67 -10.02
C MET A 36 -5.70 -22.22 -9.55
N MET A 37 -4.48 -21.71 -9.53
CA MET A 37 -4.11 -20.44 -8.90
C MET A 37 -4.94 -19.24 -9.36
N GLN A 38 -5.39 -19.19 -10.60
CA GLN A 38 -6.16 -18.05 -11.12
C GLN A 38 -7.45 -17.79 -10.35
N SER A 39 -8.16 -18.83 -9.91
CA SER A 39 -9.37 -18.71 -9.09
C SER A 39 -9.09 -18.30 -7.63
N TYR A 40 -7.86 -18.48 -7.15
CA TYR A 40 -7.45 -18.09 -5.81
C TYR A 40 -7.01 -16.63 -5.75
N PHE A 41 -6.45 -16.07 -6.82
CA PHE A 41 -6.06 -14.66 -6.85
C PHE A 41 -7.23 -13.72 -6.54
N GLU A 42 -8.42 -14.02 -7.05
CA GLU A 42 -9.62 -13.22 -6.78
C GLU A 42 -10.10 -13.28 -5.31
N LYS A 43 -9.65 -14.28 -4.56
CA LYS A 43 -10.00 -14.45 -3.14
C LYS A 43 -8.87 -14.05 -2.19
N MET A 44 -7.66 -13.86 -2.73
CA MET A 44 -6.48 -13.58 -1.94
C MET A 44 -6.56 -12.19 -1.31
N LYS A 45 -6.34 -12.12 -0.01
CA LYS A 45 -6.36 -10.88 0.75
C LYS A 45 -5.05 -10.73 1.52
N TYR A 46 -4.35 -9.65 1.25
CA TYR A 46 -3.09 -9.34 1.89
C TYR A 46 -3.30 -8.49 3.13
N ALA A 47 -2.73 -8.92 4.24
CA ALA A 47 -2.52 -8.13 5.44
C ALA A 47 -1.27 -7.26 5.29
N LEU A 48 -1.15 -6.21 6.07
CA LEU A 48 0.07 -5.42 6.20
C LEU A 48 0.65 -5.64 7.59
N ILE A 49 1.88 -6.12 7.62
CA ILE A 49 2.63 -6.37 8.86
C ILE A 49 3.89 -5.52 8.90
N ARG A 50 4.47 -5.39 10.08
CA ARG A 50 5.84 -4.91 10.27
C ARG A 50 6.59 -5.82 11.23
N VAL A 51 7.89 -5.91 11.02
CA VAL A 51 8.82 -6.64 11.87
C VAL A 51 10.00 -5.74 12.23
N PRO A 52 10.55 -5.85 13.46
CA PRO A 52 11.78 -5.16 13.80
C PRO A 52 12.91 -5.60 12.87
N PHE A 53 13.73 -4.65 12.48
CA PHE A 53 14.92 -4.89 11.66
C PHE A 53 16.14 -4.27 12.31
N ASN A 54 17.21 -5.04 12.40
CA ASN A 54 18.51 -4.57 12.88
C ASN A 54 19.41 -4.31 11.67
N SER A 55 19.57 -3.03 11.32
CA SER A 55 20.39 -2.63 10.16
C SER A 55 21.90 -2.86 10.35
N ALA A 56 22.37 -3.06 11.59
CA ALA A 56 23.80 -3.28 11.84
C ALA A 56 24.24 -4.70 11.44
N ASN A 57 23.38 -5.69 11.55
CA ASN A 57 23.68 -7.08 11.23
C ASN A 57 22.72 -7.73 10.21
N GLY A 58 21.74 -6.98 9.71
CA GLY A 58 20.79 -7.47 8.69
C GLY A 58 19.76 -8.47 9.21
N THR A 59 19.50 -8.56 10.53
CA THR A 59 18.59 -9.56 11.10
C THR A 59 17.19 -8.99 11.33
N LEU A 60 16.20 -9.86 11.19
CA LEU A 60 14.82 -9.57 11.56
C LEU A 60 14.56 -10.00 13.01
N GLY A 61 13.74 -9.23 13.72
CA GLY A 61 13.25 -9.61 15.04
C GLY A 61 12.09 -10.60 14.93
N GLU A 62 11.77 -11.24 16.05
CA GLU A 62 10.73 -12.28 16.09
C GLU A 62 9.30 -11.73 16.20
N LYS A 63 9.15 -10.50 16.70
CA LYS A 63 7.84 -9.91 16.93
C LYS A 63 7.24 -9.39 15.64
N ILE A 64 6.07 -9.93 15.26
CA ILE A 64 5.28 -9.47 14.13
C ILE A 64 4.15 -8.58 14.67
N ASP A 65 4.11 -7.31 14.20
CA ASP A 65 3.00 -6.41 14.46
C ASP A 65 2.10 -6.33 13.22
N THR A 66 0.83 -6.71 13.36
CA THR A 66 -0.17 -6.52 12.29
C THR A 66 -0.65 -5.08 12.29
N ILE A 67 -0.40 -4.36 11.19
CA ILE A 67 -0.80 -2.97 10.99
C ILE A 67 -2.18 -2.87 10.35
N TYR A 68 -2.47 -3.77 9.41
CA TYR A 68 -3.76 -3.87 8.74
C TYR A 68 -4.16 -5.33 8.58
N SER A 69 -5.36 -5.65 9.02
CA SER A 69 -5.91 -7.01 8.89
C SER A 69 -7.13 -7.02 7.97
N PRO A 70 -7.14 -7.82 6.90
CA PRO A 70 -8.31 -7.99 6.04
C PRO A 70 -9.56 -8.48 6.76
N SER A 71 -9.39 -9.30 7.80
CA SER A 71 -10.51 -9.82 8.60
C SER A 71 -11.22 -8.75 9.42
N GLN A 72 -10.51 -7.69 9.82
CA GLN A 72 -11.06 -6.57 10.60
C GLN A 72 -11.48 -5.39 9.73
N ASN A 73 -10.72 -5.11 8.67
CA ASN A 73 -10.84 -3.87 7.89
C ASN A 73 -11.37 -4.11 6.47
N GLY A 74 -11.52 -5.38 6.07
CA GLY A 74 -11.91 -5.77 4.72
C GLY A 74 -10.83 -5.52 3.66
N GLY A 75 -11.02 -6.04 2.45
CA GLY A 75 -10.16 -5.81 1.30
C GLY A 75 -8.78 -6.46 1.40
N SER A 76 -7.90 -6.05 0.52
CA SER A 76 -6.51 -6.48 0.38
C SER A 76 -5.61 -5.25 0.25
N VAL A 77 -4.40 -5.29 0.78
CA VAL A 77 -3.50 -4.13 0.75
C VAL A 77 -2.21 -4.42 0.01
N SER A 78 -1.66 -3.36 -0.59
CA SER A 78 -0.43 -3.43 -1.40
C SER A 78 0.35 -2.12 -1.32
N PHE A 79 1.63 -2.17 -1.73
CA PHE A 79 2.51 -1.01 -1.88
C PHE A 79 2.62 -0.13 -0.64
N PRO A 80 2.99 -0.66 0.56
CA PRO A 80 3.23 0.18 1.71
C PRO A 80 4.38 1.15 1.46
N ARG A 81 4.19 2.43 1.81
CA ARG A 81 5.21 3.48 1.73
C ARG A 81 5.14 4.36 2.97
N ILE A 82 6.24 4.40 3.68
CA ILE A 82 6.36 5.21 4.89
C ILE A 82 6.82 6.62 4.48
N SER A 83 6.23 7.66 5.08
CA SER A 83 6.69 9.04 4.90
C SER A 83 8.14 9.20 5.40
N PRO A 84 8.95 10.12 4.82
CA PRO A 84 10.35 10.29 5.20
C PRO A 84 10.61 10.60 6.68
N ASP A 85 9.64 11.20 7.36
CA ASP A 85 9.67 11.46 8.81
C ASP A 85 9.31 10.23 9.67
N GLY A 86 8.89 9.13 9.02
CA GLY A 86 8.50 7.88 9.69
C GLY A 86 7.12 7.89 10.33
N ARG A 87 6.35 8.97 10.18
CA ARG A 87 5.06 9.13 10.87
C ARG A 87 3.88 8.50 10.15
N PHE A 88 3.82 8.65 8.84
CA PHE A 88 2.68 8.17 8.06
C PHE A 88 3.03 6.95 7.24
N LEU A 89 2.14 5.98 7.23
CA LEU A 89 2.20 4.80 6.37
C LEU A 89 1.04 4.86 5.39
N MET A 90 1.33 5.05 4.12
CA MET A 90 0.37 5.00 3.03
C MET A 90 0.44 3.66 2.32
N PHE A 91 -0.70 3.14 1.87
CA PHE A 91 -0.82 1.90 1.11
C PHE A 91 -2.03 1.98 0.19
N THR A 92 -2.08 1.10 -0.80
CA THR A 92 -3.26 0.92 -1.65
C THR A 92 -4.13 -0.18 -1.05
N LYS A 93 -5.45 0.04 -1.00
CA LYS A 93 -6.46 -0.95 -0.63
C LYS A 93 -7.32 -1.24 -1.84
N ALA A 94 -7.52 -2.53 -2.15
CA ALA A 94 -8.48 -3.04 -3.13
C ALA A 94 -9.35 -4.12 -2.49
N ASP A 95 -10.32 -4.67 -3.21
CA ASP A 95 -11.17 -5.75 -2.67
C ASP A 95 -10.41 -7.06 -2.49
N CYS A 96 -9.46 -7.35 -3.40
CA CYS A 96 -8.63 -8.54 -3.36
C CYS A 96 -7.31 -8.33 -4.12
N ALA A 97 -6.44 -9.34 -4.10
CA ALA A 97 -5.21 -9.45 -4.87
C ALA A 97 -4.19 -8.30 -4.68
N THR A 98 -3.33 -8.06 -5.67
CA THR A 98 -2.17 -7.16 -5.57
C THR A 98 -1.99 -6.23 -6.76
N PHE A 99 -2.81 -6.34 -7.81
CA PHE A 99 -2.72 -5.49 -9.00
C PHE A 99 -3.80 -4.40 -8.97
N PRO A 100 -3.63 -3.36 -8.14
CA PRO A 100 -4.68 -2.37 -7.88
C PRO A 100 -5.10 -1.60 -9.14
N ILE A 101 -4.27 -1.54 -10.18
CA ILE A 101 -4.63 -0.89 -11.43
C ILE A 101 -5.77 -1.60 -12.17
N GLN A 102 -6.03 -2.87 -11.86
CA GLN A 102 -7.15 -3.65 -12.41
C GLN A 102 -8.42 -3.51 -11.58
N HIS A 103 -8.31 -2.89 -10.40
CA HIS A 103 -9.37 -2.71 -9.44
C HIS A 103 -9.87 -1.27 -9.48
N VAL A 104 -11.09 -1.06 -10.01
CA VAL A 104 -11.71 0.28 -10.10
C VAL A 104 -11.87 0.89 -8.72
N GLU A 105 -12.11 0.06 -7.71
CA GLU A 105 -12.29 0.42 -6.30
C GLU A 105 -10.99 0.59 -5.51
N ALA A 106 -9.83 0.49 -6.19
CA ALA A 106 -8.54 0.64 -5.51
C ALA A 106 -8.32 2.08 -5.06
N ASP A 107 -8.15 2.25 -3.77
CA ASP A 107 -8.03 3.51 -3.06
C ASP A 107 -6.70 3.64 -2.30
N LEU A 108 -6.20 4.85 -2.18
CA LEU A 108 -5.12 5.18 -1.25
C LEU A 108 -5.66 5.31 0.16
N LYS A 109 -5.01 4.63 1.11
CA LYS A 109 -5.32 4.71 2.55
C LYS A 109 -4.06 5.06 3.31
N MET A 110 -4.21 5.74 4.44
CA MET A 110 -3.08 6.18 5.27
C MET A 110 -3.35 5.95 6.75
N ILE A 111 -2.32 5.53 7.47
CA ILE A 111 -2.32 5.38 8.94
C ILE A 111 -1.25 6.32 9.52
N ASP A 112 -1.59 7.04 10.59
CA ASP A 112 -0.63 7.72 11.45
C ASP A 112 -0.04 6.68 12.41
N LEU A 113 1.24 6.36 12.25
CA LEU A 113 1.95 5.32 13.01
C LEU A 113 2.15 5.69 14.49
N ASN A 114 2.05 6.97 14.86
CA ASN A 114 2.13 7.39 16.26
C ASN A 114 0.83 7.07 17.02
N THR A 115 -0.29 7.17 16.35
CA THR A 115 -1.62 6.96 16.96
C THR A 115 -2.27 5.65 16.56
N MET A 116 -1.75 4.98 15.53
CA MET A 116 -2.32 3.79 14.88
C MET A 116 -3.75 4.00 14.40
N ARG A 117 -4.08 5.24 13.96
CA ARG A 117 -5.39 5.61 13.45
C ARG A 117 -5.34 5.94 11.97
N PHE A 118 -6.43 5.63 11.28
CA PHE A 118 -6.60 6.06 9.89
C PHE A 118 -6.66 7.58 9.80
N VAL A 119 -5.99 8.10 8.77
CA VAL A 119 -6.08 9.49 8.35
C VAL A 119 -7.00 9.56 7.15
N ASN A 120 -7.83 10.61 7.07
CA ASN A 120 -8.74 10.79 5.95
C ASN A 120 -7.96 11.05 4.65
N THR A 121 -8.16 10.19 3.66
CA THR A 121 -7.57 10.24 2.32
C THR A 121 -8.62 10.38 1.21
N ASP A 122 -9.89 10.63 1.53
CA ASP A 122 -10.99 10.63 0.56
C ASP A 122 -10.77 11.63 -0.58
N ILE A 123 -10.13 12.77 -0.29
CA ILE A 123 -9.82 13.79 -1.30
C ILE A 123 -8.83 13.28 -2.37
N LEU A 124 -8.03 12.27 -2.05
CA LEU A 124 -7.07 11.66 -2.98
C LEU A 124 -7.75 10.69 -3.95
N ASN A 125 -8.82 10.05 -3.51
CA ASN A 125 -9.46 8.95 -4.19
C ASN A 125 -10.55 9.41 -5.16
N SER A 126 -10.87 8.57 -6.12
CA SER A 126 -11.85 8.82 -7.17
C SER A 126 -12.73 7.59 -7.41
N ASN A 127 -13.63 7.66 -8.39
CA ASN A 127 -14.42 6.49 -8.82
C ASN A 127 -13.63 5.58 -9.78
N SER A 128 -12.32 5.63 -9.73
CA SER A 128 -11.41 4.84 -10.56
C SER A 128 -10.20 4.45 -9.76
N SER A 129 -9.42 3.47 -10.24
CA SER A 129 -8.20 3.03 -9.56
C SER A 129 -7.25 4.18 -9.24
N ASP A 130 -6.92 4.31 -7.95
CA ASP A 130 -5.94 5.22 -7.39
C ASP A 130 -4.86 4.41 -6.65
N SER A 131 -3.61 4.40 -7.14
CA SER A 131 -2.59 3.45 -6.70
C SER A 131 -1.16 3.90 -6.98
N TYR A 132 -0.16 3.04 -6.71
CA TYR A 132 1.26 3.24 -7.01
C TYR A 132 1.81 4.60 -6.53
N HIS A 133 1.55 4.91 -5.27
CA HIS A 133 1.96 6.16 -4.67
C HIS A 133 3.43 6.17 -4.23
N SER A 134 3.99 7.36 -4.14
CA SER A 134 5.33 7.62 -3.59
C SER A 134 5.37 8.98 -2.90
N TRP A 135 6.20 9.07 -1.85
CA TRP A 135 6.46 10.32 -1.13
C TRP A 135 7.62 11.08 -1.76
N SER A 136 7.53 12.41 -1.75
CA SER A 136 8.72 13.26 -1.96
C SER A 136 9.67 13.14 -0.78
N SER A 137 10.95 13.39 -0.99
CA SER A 137 12.00 13.29 0.05
C SER A 137 11.75 14.19 1.27
N ASN A 138 11.05 15.31 1.11
CA ASN A 138 10.67 16.20 2.20
C ASN A 138 9.33 15.84 2.87
N GLY A 139 8.67 14.76 2.46
CA GLY A 139 7.39 14.29 3.00
C GLY A 139 6.19 15.21 2.77
N ARG A 140 6.33 16.25 1.92
CA ARG A 140 5.26 17.23 1.69
C ARG A 140 4.42 16.98 0.46
N TRP A 141 4.85 16.08 -0.40
CA TRP A 141 4.15 15.76 -1.63
C TRP A 141 4.02 14.26 -1.79
N ILE A 142 2.93 13.85 -2.38
CA ILE A 142 2.77 12.51 -2.93
C ILE A 142 2.53 12.61 -4.41
N VAL A 143 3.04 11.63 -5.13
CA VAL A 143 2.66 11.31 -6.51
C VAL A 143 1.98 9.96 -6.51
N PHE A 144 0.96 9.79 -7.31
CA PHE A 144 0.26 8.52 -7.46
C PHE A 144 -0.34 8.38 -8.86
N SER A 145 -0.64 7.15 -9.23
CA SER A 145 -1.27 6.78 -10.49
C SER A 145 -2.77 6.77 -10.35
N SER A 146 -3.48 7.34 -11.31
CA SER A 146 -4.94 7.36 -11.31
C SER A 146 -5.51 7.23 -12.72
N ARG A 147 -6.63 6.53 -12.83
CA ARG A 147 -7.43 6.43 -14.07
C ARG A 147 -8.65 7.35 -14.08
N ARG A 148 -8.75 8.32 -13.18
CA ARG A 148 -9.92 9.19 -12.96
C ARG A 148 -10.35 10.04 -14.14
N VAL A 149 -9.49 10.25 -15.15
CA VAL A 149 -9.79 11.11 -16.28
C VAL A 149 -10.73 10.43 -17.28
N ASP A 150 -10.46 9.17 -17.61
CA ASP A 150 -11.19 8.44 -18.64
C ASP A 150 -11.43 6.95 -18.33
N GLY A 151 -10.97 6.48 -17.20
CA GLY A 151 -11.06 5.08 -16.77
C GLY A 151 -10.14 4.11 -17.53
N LYS A 152 -9.39 4.58 -18.52
CA LYS A 152 -8.57 3.73 -19.41
C LYS A 152 -7.08 3.94 -19.18
N TYR A 153 -6.62 5.16 -19.28
CA TYR A 153 -5.20 5.49 -19.22
C TYR A 153 -4.81 5.93 -17.81
N THR A 154 -3.71 5.37 -17.33
CA THR A 154 -3.11 5.76 -16.07
C THR A 154 -2.32 7.04 -16.24
N ARG A 155 -2.61 8.05 -15.40
CA ARG A 155 -1.91 9.33 -15.36
C ARG A 155 -1.39 9.64 -13.98
N LEU A 156 -0.34 10.45 -13.90
CA LEU A 156 0.26 10.86 -12.65
C LEU A 156 -0.47 12.06 -12.07
N PHE A 157 -0.83 11.93 -10.80
CA PHE A 157 -1.43 12.98 -9.99
C PHE A 157 -0.53 13.32 -8.81
N PHE A 158 -0.54 14.58 -8.43
CA PHE A 158 0.18 15.10 -7.28
C PHE A 158 -0.78 15.69 -6.26
N SER A 159 -0.45 15.53 -4.98
CA SER A 159 -1.14 16.21 -3.89
C SER A 159 -0.15 16.64 -2.83
N HIS A 160 -0.36 17.84 -2.27
CA HIS A 160 0.39 18.32 -1.13
C HIS A 160 -0.16 17.69 0.15
N CYS A 161 0.75 17.28 1.03
CA CYS A 161 0.45 16.78 2.37
C CYS A 161 1.02 17.75 3.41
N ASP A 162 0.16 18.28 4.29
CA ASP A 162 0.64 19.13 5.38
C ASP A 162 1.22 18.30 6.55
N SER A 163 1.79 19.00 7.54
CA SER A 163 2.37 18.36 8.73
C SER A 163 1.37 17.60 9.61
N LYS A 164 0.07 17.77 9.39
CA LYS A 164 -1.00 17.06 10.09
C LYS A 164 -1.53 15.85 9.29
N GLY A 165 -0.97 15.59 8.10
CA GLY A 165 -1.41 14.52 7.21
C GLY A 165 -2.64 14.88 6.37
N LYS A 166 -3.02 16.18 6.28
CA LYS A 166 -4.12 16.63 5.44
C LYS A 166 -3.64 16.88 4.02
N PHE A 167 -4.38 16.33 3.06
CA PHE A 167 -4.08 16.44 1.63
C PHE A 167 -4.82 17.59 0.96
N SER A 168 -4.17 18.19 -0.05
CA SER A 168 -4.82 19.08 -1.02
C SER A 168 -5.55 18.28 -2.10
N LYS A 169 -6.46 18.93 -2.83
CA LYS A 169 -7.06 18.34 -4.03
C LYS A 169 -5.95 17.94 -5.00
N PRO A 170 -5.94 16.68 -5.50
CA PRO A 170 -4.96 16.25 -6.48
C PRO A 170 -5.06 17.00 -7.80
N PHE A 171 -3.92 17.23 -8.44
CA PHE A 171 -3.84 17.76 -9.79
C PHE A 171 -2.98 16.86 -10.67
N MET A 172 -3.33 16.77 -11.93
CA MET A 172 -2.58 16.00 -12.92
C MET A 172 -1.30 16.75 -13.32
N LEU A 173 -0.21 16.00 -13.52
CA LEU A 173 1.02 16.59 -14.06
C LEU A 173 0.74 17.19 -15.45
N PRO A 174 0.95 18.52 -15.63
CA PRO A 174 0.79 19.12 -16.95
C PRO A 174 1.80 18.54 -17.94
N GLN A 175 1.32 18.05 -19.06
CA GLN A 175 2.13 17.50 -20.15
C GLN A 175 1.67 18.11 -21.47
N LYS A 176 2.62 18.36 -22.41
CA LYS A 176 2.28 18.85 -23.76
C LYS A 176 1.51 17.81 -24.57
N ASN A 177 1.85 16.53 -24.40
CA ASN A 177 1.17 15.37 -24.98
C ASN A 177 0.95 14.35 -23.87
N PRO A 178 -0.25 14.25 -23.31
CA PRO A 178 -0.57 13.27 -22.27
C PRO A 178 -0.85 11.85 -22.82
N GLU A 179 -0.79 11.66 -24.14
CA GLU A 179 -0.96 10.37 -24.83
C GLU A 179 0.36 9.64 -24.99
#